data_af4cd58fd9800a8edc3e84f7b9be76b0
#
_entry.id   af4cd58fd9800a8edc3e84f7b9be76b0
#
_cell.length_a   1.000
_cell.length_b   1.000
_cell.length_c   1.000
_cell.angle_alpha   90.00
_cell.angle_beta   90.00
_cell.angle_gamma   90.00
#
_symmetry.space_group_name_H-M   'P 1'
#
loop_
_entity.id
_entity.type
_entity.pdbx_description
1 polymer ?
#
loop_
_entity_poly.entity_id
_entity_poly.type
_entity_poly.pdbx_seq_one_letter_code
_entity_poly.pdbx_strand_id
1 'polypeptide(L)'
;NIWAPGYDGIVDNGTKTPYVAQGTSVWEFGTNADSLEKINSDYGKRTTRPLGVKKSDTTFYLVVPKVWAYNISLTEWEAEHRDEWKAVYVYDASVLCDWLNSEPAVCAWLIQNYLENEAVEIDSVAHAWEQFVQRTNPPLNQAMFQIGREEQLKAFRKKVNEKICRVAAESRIEAYGFCLAALIQDSALAEQVTVICSETTYHQLDDLCENAYFLLKFPYNGQVSGRNRTILCEGKGTAKKDAIRLLPRWKTQYLQALQEMGVDSANADELYSYTHGNLPALIRKIPGNEADLQPEWMSVADIDLLQPLVLLRHYNILDENEKQLVARLAETPYPVVERKYEELLRIDDSPIKKVGAWYQIVNDEEAWLA
;
A
#
# COMPACT_ATOMS: atom_id res chain seq x y z
N ASN A 1 -20.44 -30.28 0.35
CA ASN A 1 -20.92 -31.61 0.86
C ASN A 1 -19.69 -32.53 0.94
N ILE A 2 -19.16 -32.75 2.13
CA ILE A 2 -17.96 -33.60 2.39
C ILE A 2 -18.17 -35.09 2.02
N TRP A 3 -19.38 -35.47 1.67
CA TRP A 3 -19.77 -36.85 1.25
C TRP A 3 -20.03 -36.97 -0.24
N ALA A 4 -19.87 -35.90 -1.04
CA ALA A 4 -20.05 -36.00 -2.47
C ALA A 4 -18.88 -36.77 -3.10
N PRO A 5 -19.16 -37.80 -3.95
CA PRO A 5 -18.09 -38.49 -4.67
C PRO A 5 -17.49 -37.53 -5.70
N GLY A 6 -16.19 -37.32 -5.65
CA GLY A 6 -15.50 -36.44 -6.57
C GLY A 6 -14.05 -36.16 -6.15
N TYR A 7 -13.39 -35.23 -6.83
CA TYR A 7 -12.18 -34.59 -6.35
C TYR A 7 -12.49 -33.62 -5.23
N ASP A 8 -11.55 -33.42 -4.32
CA ASP A 8 -11.70 -32.42 -3.26
C ASP A 8 -11.66 -31.00 -3.82
N GLY A 9 -10.99 -30.79 -4.96
CA GLY A 9 -10.97 -29.52 -5.69
C GLY A 9 -10.77 -29.71 -7.19
N ILE A 10 -11.37 -28.83 -7.99
CA ILE A 10 -11.13 -28.71 -9.43
C ILE A 10 -10.91 -27.22 -9.74
N VAL A 11 -9.85 -26.93 -10.49
CA VAL A 11 -9.59 -25.60 -11.04
C VAL A 11 -9.65 -25.70 -12.55
N ASP A 12 -10.61 -24.99 -13.17
CA ASP A 12 -10.72 -24.90 -14.63
C ASP A 12 -10.06 -23.63 -15.14
N ASN A 13 -9.22 -23.77 -16.18
CA ASN A 13 -8.53 -22.64 -16.82
C ASN A 13 -7.67 -21.79 -15.84
N GLY A 14 -7.06 -22.44 -14.84
CA GLY A 14 -6.18 -21.75 -13.89
C GLY A 14 -5.06 -20.98 -14.58
N THR A 15 -4.77 -19.78 -14.06
CA THR A 15 -3.60 -18.99 -14.44
C THR A 15 -2.37 -19.60 -13.79
N LYS A 16 -1.22 -19.59 -14.48
CA LYS A 16 0.03 -20.10 -13.92
C LYS A 16 0.50 -19.22 -12.75
N THR A 17 0.65 -19.83 -11.60
CA THR A 17 1.34 -19.26 -10.43
C THR A 17 2.55 -20.15 -10.05
N PRO A 18 3.38 -19.78 -9.06
CA PRO A 18 4.44 -20.68 -8.57
C PRO A 18 3.90 -22.03 -8.08
N TYR A 19 2.65 -22.08 -7.60
CA TYR A 19 2.06 -23.26 -6.96
C TYR A 19 0.92 -23.89 -7.76
N VAL A 20 0.39 -23.22 -8.79
CA VAL A 20 -0.70 -23.75 -9.60
C VAL A 20 -0.31 -23.73 -11.08
N ALA A 21 -0.37 -24.87 -11.75
CA ALA A 21 -0.09 -24.98 -13.17
C ALA A 21 -1.20 -24.33 -14.01
N GLN A 22 -0.82 -23.84 -15.19
CA GLN A 22 -1.80 -23.31 -16.14
C GLN A 22 -2.72 -24.41 -16.68
N GLY A 23 -4.02 -24.11 -16.77
CA GLY A 23 -5.06 -24.98 -17.32
C GLY A 23 -5.85 -25.70 -16.26
N THR A 24 -6.42 -26.85 -16.62
CA THR A 24 -7.25 -27.63 -15.68
C THR A 24 -6.39 -28.42 -14.71
N SER A 25 -6.74 -28.37 -13.44
CA SER A 25 -6.14 -29.19 -12.41
C SER A 25 -7.17 -29.81 -11.47
N VAL A 26 -6.83 -30.96 -10.91
CA VAL A 26 -7.64 -31.68 -9.91
C VAL A 26 -6.81 -31.87 -8.64
N TRP A 27 -7.48 -31.81 -7.50
CA TRP A 27 -6.87 -31.77 -6.18
C TRP A 27 -7.48 -32.83 -5.28
N GLU A 28 -6.62 -33.60 -4.61
CA GLU A 28 -6.98 -34.56 -3.56
C GLU A 28 -6.25 -34.21 -2.27
N PHE A 29 -6.97 -34.12 -1.17
CA PHE A 29 -6.43 -33.78 0.15
C PHE A 29 -6.35 -35.03 1.03
N GLY A 30 -5.15 -35.55 1.20
CA GLY A 30 -4.87 -36.69 2.05
C GLY A 30 -4.78 -36.34 3.53
N THR A 31 -5.82 -35.78 4.13
CA THR A 31 -5.80 -35.32 5.55
C THR A 31 -5.58 -36.45 6.55
N ASN A 32 -5.92 -37.69 6.20
CA ASN A 32 -5.72 -38.90 7.02
C ASN A 32 -4.64 -39.81 6.44
N ALA A 33 -3.72 -39.30 5.61
CA ALA A 33 -2.65 -40.06 5.00
C ALA A 33 -1.53 -40.33 6.02
N ASP A 34 -1.71 -41.36 6.83
CA ASP A 34 -0.72 -41.78 7.84
C ASP A 34 0.37 -42.73 7.26
N SER A 35 0.17 -43.23 6.03
CA SER A 35 1.12 -44.09 5.37
C SER A 35 1.21 -43.84 3.86
N LEU A 36 2.37 -44.13 3.26
CA LEU A 36 2.59 -44.08 1.82
C LEU A 36 1.61 -45.01 1.05
N GLU A 37 1.26 -46.15 1.65
CA GLU A 37 0.28 -47.08 1.09
C GLU A 37 -1.10 -46.45 0.92
N LYS A 38 -1.55 -45.66 1.90
CA LYS A 38 -2.79 -44.91 1.84
C LYS A 38 -2.75 -43.87 0.75
N ILE A 39 -1.66 -43.10 0.64
CA ILE A 39 -1.42 -42.11 -0.42
C ILE A 39 -1.52 -42.79 -1.78
N ASN A 40 -0.80 -43.86 -2.01
CA ASN A 40 -0.80 -44.61 -3.26
C ASN A 40 -2.18 -45.18 -3.59
N SER A 41 -2.94 -45.64 -2.60
CA SER A 41 -4.31 -46.13 -2.76
C SER A 41 -5.24 -45.00 -3.23
N ASP A 42 -5.18 -43.84 -2.62
CA ASP A 42 -6.08 -42.71 -2.97
C ASP A 42 -5.72 -42.14 -4.35
N TYR A 43 -4.44 -41.98 -4.65
CA TYR A 43 -3.95 -41.63 -5.99
C TYR A 43 -4.38 -42.63 -7.06
N GLY A 44 -4.17 -43.93 -6.81
CA GLY A 44 -4.51 -45.00 -7.74
C GLY A 44 -6.02 -45.09 -8.05
N LYS A 45 -6.88 -44.85 -7.07
CA LYS A 45 -8.33 -44.75 -7.28
C LYS A 45 -8.71 -43.68 -8.32
N ARG A 46 -8.08 -42.48 -8.18
CA ARG A 46 -8.37 -41.34 -9.09
C ARG A 46 -7.77 -41.56 -10.46
N THR A 47 -6.57 -42.12 -10.54
CA THR A 47 -5.89 -42.43 -11.80
C THR A 47 -6.60 -43.52 -12.58
N THR A 48 -7.14 -44.53 -11.87
CA THR A 48 -7.96 -45.61 -12.51
C THR A 48 -9.34 -45.13 -12.92
N ARG A 49 -9.94 -44.19 -12.14
CA ARG A 49 -11.30 -43.63 -12.43
C ARG A 49 -11.27 -42.10 -12.38
N PRO A 50 -10.89 -41.44 -13.47
CA PRO A 50 -10.62 -39.97 -13.49
C PRO A 50 -11.87 -39.08 -13.55
N LEU A 51 -13.05 -39.61 -13.22
CA LEU A 51 -14.30 -38.87 -12.99
C LEU A 51 -14.62 -37.78 -14.04
N GLY A 52 -14.40 -38.10 -15.34
CA GLY A 52 -14.78 -37.23 -16.44
C GLY A 52 -13.71 -36.22 -16.89
N VAL A 53 -12.57 -36.12 -16.22
CA VAL A 53 -11.45 -35.30 -16.71
C VAL A 53 -10.54 -36.12 -17.61
N LYS A 54 -9.90 -35.46 -18.59
CA LYS A 54 -8.95 -36.10 -19.49
C LYS A 54 -7.54 -35.95 -18.88
N LYS A 55 -6.97 -37.07 -18.41
CA LYS A 55 -5.67 -37.10 -17.69
C LYS A 55 -4.52 -36.41 -18.46
N SER A 56 -4.45 -36.63 -19.80
CA SER A 56 -3.40 -36.00 -20.62
C SER A 56 -3.44 -34.47 -20.65
N ASP A 57 -4.56 -33.85 -20.30
CA ASP A 57 -4.78 -32.42 -20.35
C ASP A 57 -4.90 -31.78 -18.94
N THR A 58 -4.91 -32.64 -17.90
CA THR A 58 -5.19 -32.24 -16.50
C THR A 58 -3.98 -32.47 -15.61
N THR A 59 -3.61 -31.47 -14.82
CA THR A 59 -2.61 -31.60 -13.76
C THR A 59 -3.24 -32.16 -12.49
N PHE A 60 -2.60 -33.15 -11.87
CA PHE A 60 -3.03 -33.75 -10.60
C PHE A 60 -2.21 -33.21 -9.43
N TYR A 61 -2.88 -32.71 -8.40
CA TYR A 61 -2.27 -32.31 -7.13
C TYR A 61 -2.72 -33.22 -6.01
N LEU A 62 -1.74 -33.79 -5.32
CA LEU A 62 -1.94 -34.52 -4.08
C LEU A 62 -1.46 -33.65 -2.92
N VAL A 63 -2.34 -33.30 -2.00
CA VAL A 63 -2.01 -32.46 -0.85
C VAL A 63 -1.97 -33.31 0.41
N VAL A 64 -0.83 -33.35 1.08
CA VAL A 64 -0.59 -34.08 2.33
C VAL A 64 -0.18 -33.06 3.41
N PRO A 65 -1.06 -32.66 4.33
CA PRO A 65 -0.79 -31.62 5.31
C PRO A 65 0.10 -32.10 6.48
N LYS A 66 1.12 -32.90 6.15
CA LYS A 66 2.18 -33.39 7.05
C LYS A 66 3.50 -33.31 6.30
N VAL A 67 4.60 -33.23 7.02
CA VAL A 67 5.95 -33.31 6.42
C VAL A 67 6.11 -34.69 5.75
N TRP A 68 6.60 -34.70 4.51
CA TRP A 68 6.85 -35.92 3.75
C TRP A 68 8.03 -36.69 4.35
N ALA A 69 7.75 -37.70 5.13
CA ALA A 69 8.74 -38.49 5.87
C ALA A 69 8.62 -39.98 5.53
N TYR A 70 8.63 -40.32 4.22
CA TYR A 70 8.56 -41.71 3.74
C TYR A 70 9.90 -42.18 3.19
N ASN A 71 10.02 -43.49 2.90
CA ASN A 71 11.23 -44.09 2.37
C ASN A 71 11.56 -43.69 0.91
N ILE A 72 10.69 -43.00 0.24
CA ILE A 72 10.87 -42.42 -1.07
C ILE A 72 10.77 -40.90 -0.95
N SER A 73 11.62 -40.14 -1.63
CA SER A 73 11.53 -38.69 -1.65
C SER A 73 10.30 -38.24 -2.45
N LEU A 74 9.82 -37.01 -2.17
CA LEU A 74 8.69 -36.42 -2.85
C LEU A 74 8.92 -36.35 -4.36
N THR A 75 10.10 -35.89 -4.79
CA THR A 75 10.50 -35.80 -6.19
C THR A 75 10.60 -37.16 -6.89
N GLU A 76 11.05 -38.22 -6.20
CA GLU A 76 11.06 -39.57 -6.74
C GLU A 76 9.64 -40.09 -6.92
N TRP A 77 8.77 -39.89 -5.94
CA TRP A 77 7.38 -40.29 -6.03
C TRP A 77 6.67 -39.59 -7.21
N GLU A 78 6.87 -38.30 -7.39
CA GLU A 78 6.33 -37.54 -8.53
C GLU A 78 6.88 -38.06 -9.87
N ALA A 79 8.17 -38.42 -9.90
CA ALA A 79 8.81 -38.95 -11.10
C ALA A 79 8.26 -40.32 -11.51
N GLU A 80 7.93 -41.19 -10.55
CA GLU A 80 7.30 -42.48 -10.83
C GLU A 80 5.91 -42.38 -11.44
N HIS A 81 5.18 -41.26 -11.18
CA HIS A 81 3.80 -41.05 -11.61
C HIS A 81 3.64 -40.03 -12.74
N ARG A 82 4.75 -39.45 -13.25
CA ARG A 82 4.72 -38.30 -14.18
C ARG A 82 3.97 -38.56 -15.49
N ASP A 83 3.95 -39.80 -15.98
CA ASP A 83 3.41 -40.13 -17.28
C ASP A 83 1.92 -40.52 -17.23
N GLU A 84 1.32 -40.53 -16.07
CA GLU A 84 -0.08 -40.92 -15.88
C GLU A 84 -1.05 -39.76 -16.08
N TRP A 85 -0.60 -38.52 -15.84
CA TRP A 85 -1.34 -37.27 -15.99
C TRP A 85 -0.51 -36.27 -16.82
N LYS A 86 -1.09 -35.11 -17.16
CA LYS A 86 -0.33 -34.02 -17.78
C LYS A 86 0.88 -33.62 -16.93
N ALA A 87 0.70 -33.55 -15.63
CA ALA A 87 1.74 -33.44 -14.60
C ALA A 87 1.14 -33.92 -13.27
N VAL A 88 2.02 -34.38 -12.36
CA VAL A 88 1.65 -34.77 -11.00
C VAL A 88 2.53 -34.01 -10.03
N TYR A 89 1.91 -33.41 -9.01
CA TYR A 89 2.59 -32.68 -7.95
C TYR A 89 2.09 -33.16 -6.58
N VAL A 90 3.01 -33.22 -5.63
CA VAL A 90 2.69 -33.51 -4.23
C VAL A 90 3.04 -32.28 -3.39
N TYR A 91 2.04 -31.79 -2.65
CA TYR A 91 2.23 -30.68 -1.72
C TYR A 91 2.14 -31.18 -0.29
N ASP A 92 3.28 -31.26 0.36
CA ASP A 92 3.40 -31.59 1.77
C ASP A 92 3.29 -30.33 2.66
N ALA A 93 3.40 -30.48 3.96
CA ALA A 93 3.34 -29.36 4.89
C ALA A 93 4.39 -28.29 4.61
N SER A 94 5.57 -28.65 4.10
CA SER A 94 6.64 -27.68 3.79
C SER A 94 6.25 -26.81 2.61
N VAL A 95 5.81 -27.42 1.50
CA VAL A 95 5.33 -26.68 0.31
C VAL A 95 4.11 -25.83 0.64
N LEU A 96 3.19 -26.32 1.48
CA LEU A 96 2.01 -25.55 1.92
C LEU A 96 2.41 -24.36 2.79
N CYS A 97 3.41 -24.49 3.65
CA CYS A 97 3.95 -23.36 4.43
C CYS A 97 4.59 -22.31 3.53
N ASP A 98 5.42 -22.75 2.55
CA ASP A 98 6.04 -21.83 1.60
C ASP A 98 5.00 -21.09 0.77
N TRP A 99 3.94 -21.77 0.34
CA TRP A 99 2.81 -21.13 -0.37
C TRP A 99 2.09 -20.14 0.52
N LEU A 100 1.73 -20.53 1.74
CA LEU A 100 1.07 -19.65 2.70
C LEU A 100 1.91 -18.40 2.96
N ASN A 101 3.22 -18.54 3.15
CA ASN A 101 4.13 -17.43 3.42
C ASN A 101 4.20 -16.43 2.24
N SER A 102 3.86 -16.85 1.02
CA SER A 102 3.79 -15.98 -0.16
C SER A 102 2.45 -15.26 -0.32
N GLU A 103 1.42 -15.61 0.50
CA GLU A 103 0.05 -15.14 0.35
C GLU A 103 -0.43 -14.36 1.59
N PRO A 104 -0.05 -13.07 1.75
CA PRO A 104 -0.34 -12.29 2.97
C PRO A 104 -1.82 -12.21 3.34
N ALA A 105 -2.71 -12.18 2.34
CA ALA A 105 -4.16 -12.15 2.59
C ALA A 105 -4.66 -13.45 3.23
N VAL A 106 -4.10 -14.59 2.81
CA VAL A 106 -4.43 -15.90 3.41
C VAL A 106 -3.82 -16.02 4.79
N CYS A 107 -2.58 -15.54 4.99
CA CYS A 107 -1.94 -15.43 6.30
C CYS A 107 -2.79 -14.60 7.28
N ALA A 108 -3.23 -13.44 6.85
CA ALA A 108 -4.06 -12.55 7.64
C ALA A 108 -5.38 -13.22 8.04
N TRP A 109 -6.04 -13.88 7.07
CA TRP A 109 -7.26 -14.64 7.34
C TRP A 109 -7.04 -15.77 8.34
N LEU A 110 -5.92 -16.51 8.23
CA LEU A 110 -5.56 -17.59 9.14
C LEU A 110 -5.32 -17.07 10.57
N ILE A 111 -4.56 -15.98 10.71
CA ILE A 111 -4.30 -15.33 12.00
C ILE A 111 -5.62 -14.95 12.65
N GLN A 112 -6.47 -14.25 11.92
CA GLN A 112 -7.74 -13.73 12.43
C GLN A 112 -8.71 -14.82 12.86
N ASN A 113 -8.77 -15.96 12.15
CA ASN A 113 -9.79 -16.97 12.37
C ASN A 113 -9.32 -18.15 13.23
N TYR A 114 -8.03 -18.41 13.33
CA TYR A 114 -7.53 -19.62 13.98
C TYR A 114 -6.48 -19.40 15.07
N LEU A 115 -5.80 -18.26 15.08
CA LEU A 115 -4.76 -18.00 16.06
C LEU A 115 -5.23 -17.08 17.20
N GLU A 116 -6.50 -16.69 17.24
CA GLU A 116 -7.14 -15.86 18.27
C GLU A 116 -6.35 -14.58 18.61
N ASN A 117 -5.61 -14.06 17.65
CA ASN A 117 -4.81 -12.87 17.81
C ASN A 117 -5.61 -11.62 17.41
N GLU A 118 -5.06 -10.46 17.77
CA GLU A 118 -5.61 -9.13 17.46
C GLU A 118 -6.02 -8.99 15.99
N ALA A 119 -6.97 -8.12 15.73
CA ALA A 119 -7.49 -7.87 14.40
C ALA A 119 -6.34 -7.54 13.42
N VAL A 120 -6.25 -8.29 12.33
CA VAL A 120 -5.29 -8.05 11.25
C VAL A 120 -5.91 -7.06 10.28
N GLU A 121 -5.31 -5.88 10.19
CA GLU A 121 -5.81 -4.77 9.40
C GLU A 121 -5.09 -4.69 8.06
N ILE A 122 -5.65 -5.34 7.05
CA ILE A 122 -5.15 -5.32 5.67
C ILE A 122 -6.23 -4.89 4.69
N ASP A 123 -5.78 -4.47 3.51
CA ASP A 123 -6.66 -4.13 2.40
C ASP A 123 -6.04 -4.55 1.06
N SER A 124 -6.86 -4.65 0.02
CA SER A 124 -6.38 -4.75 -1.35
C SER A 124 -6.07 -3.37 -1.93
N VAL A 125 -5.18 -3.30 -2.91
CA VAL A 125 -4.88 -2.04 -3.61
C VAL A 125 -6.14 -1.45 -4.26
N ALA A 126 -7.01 -2.30 -4.83
CA ALA A 126 -8.24 -1.87 -5.47
C ALA A 126 -9.21 -1.20 -4.48
N HIS A 127 -9.48 -1.83 -3.34
CA HIS A 127 -10.37 -1.29 -2.32
C HIS A 127 -9.77 -0.05 -1.65
N ALA A 128 -8.46 -0.07 -1.34
CA ALA A 128 -7.77 1.09 -0.79
C ALA A 128 -7.82 2.30 -1.74
N TRP A 129 -7.70 2.07 -3.06
CA TRP A 129 -7.87 3.13 -4.06
C TRP A 129 -9.30 3.66 -4.11
N GLU A 130 -10.30 2.78 -4.10
CA GLU A 130 -11.71 3.17 -4.09
C GLU A 130 -12.05 4.06 -2.89
N GLN A 131 -11.63 3.68 -1.69
CA GLN A 131 -11.78 4.50 -0.49
C GLN A 131 -11.00 5.82 -0.60
N PHE A 132 -9.77 5.75 -1.13
CA PHE A 132 -8.90 6.91 -1.19
C PHE A 132 -9.45 8.01 -2.10
N VAL A 133 -10.03 7.66 -3.26
CA VAL A 133 -10.57 8.65 -4.20
C VAL A 133 -11.83 9.33 -3.69
N GLN A 134 -12.59 8.68 -2.81
CA GLN A 134 -13.80 9.24 -2.20
C GLN A 134 -13.53 10.34 -1.17
N ARG A 135 -12.27 10.69 -0.91
CA ARG A 135 -11.91 11.77 0.02
C ARG A 135 -12.23 13.15 -0.47
N THR A 136 -12.50 13.33 -1.76
CA THR A 136 -12.92 14.60 -2.35
C THR A 136 -14.22 14.44 -3.15
N ASN A 137 -14.89 15.55 -3.38
CA ASN A 137 -16.03 15.65 -4.28
C ASN A 137 -15.84 16.85 -5.24
N PRO A 138 -15.59 16.65 -6.55
CA PRO A 138 -15.55 15.36 -7.24
C PRO A 138 -14.44 14.41 -6.75
N PRO A 139 -14.58 13.08 -6.95
CA PRO A 139 -13.58 12.11 -6.50
C PRO A 139 -12.22 12.33 -7.14
N LEU A 140 -11.14 12.07 -6.36
CA LEU A 140 -9.79 12.04 -6.90
C LEU A 140 -9.68 11.03 -8.04
N ASN A 141 -8.75 11.25 -8.94
CA ASN A 141 -8.46 10.33 -10.04
C ASN A 141 -6.95 10.15 -10.22
N GLN A 142 -6.54 9.27 -11.13
CA GLN A 142 -5.13 8.99 -11.38
C GLN A 142 -4.37 10.21 -11.90
N ALA A 143 -5.01 11.08 -12.67
CA ALA A 143 -4.41 12.30 -13.22
C ALA A 143 -3.86 13.21 -12.12
N MET A 144 -4.57 13.28 -10.97
CA MET A 144 -4.12 14.03 -9.79
C MET A 144 -2.76 13.57 -9.26
N PHE A 145 -2.31 12.38 -9.54
CA PHE A 145 -1.04 11.83 -9.04
C PHE A 145 0.03 11.68 -10.13
N GLN A 146 -0.37 11.65 -11.39
CA GLN A 146 0.51 11.24 -12.50
C GLN A 146 0.91 12.38 -13.43
N ILE A 147 0.06 13.38 -13.64
CA ILE A 147 0.38 14.51 -14.52
C ILE A 147 1.66 15.20 -14.06
N GLY A 148 2.63 15.31 -14.95
CA GLY A 148 3.95 15.89 -14.70
C GLY A 148 4.89 15.04 -13.84
N ARG A 149 4.61 13.74 -13.70
CA ARG A 149 5.38 12.80 -12.86
C ARG A 149 5.76 11.50 -13.58
N GLU A 150 5.90 11.56 -14.89
CA GLU A 150 6.20 10.42 -15.74
C GLU A 150 7.53 9.74 -15.36
N GLU A 151 8.55 10.53 -15.00
CA GLU A 151 9.85 10.01 -14.58
C GLU A 151 9.77 9.33 -13.21
N GLN A 152 8.99 9.88 -12.27
CA GLN A 152 8.76 9.28 -10.96
C GLN A 152 7.98 7.96 -11.09
N LEU A 153 7.02 7.91 -12.01
CA LEU A 153 6.26 6.69 -12.30
C LEU A 153 7.17 5.59 -12.89
N LYS A 154 8.08 5.94 -13.80
CA LYS A 154 9.09 4.99 -14.31
C LYS A 154 10.03 4.52 -13.19
N ALA A 155 10.47 5.43 -12.34
CA ALA A 155 11.32 5.10 -11.19
C ALA A 155 10.62 4.17 -10.21
N PHE A 156 9.32 4.40 -9.94
CA PHE A 156 8.51 3.55 -9.08
C PHE A 156 8.39 2.12 -9.64
N ARG A 157 8.02 1.98 -10.92
CA ARG A 157 7.91 0.66 -11.58
C ARG A 157 9.22 -0.14 -11.53
N LYS A 158 10.36 0.53 -11.52
CA LYS A 158 11.67 -0.13 -11.35
C LYS A 158 11.92 -0.52 -9.89
N LYS A 159 11.69 0.42 -8.95
CA LYS A 159 12.05 0.25 -7.54
C LYS A 159 11.06 -0.59 -6.74
N VAL A 160 9.82 -0.75 -7.18
CA VAL A 160 8.80 -1.54 -6.46
C VAL A 160 9.21 -3.00 -6.28
N ASN A 161 10.09 -3.51 -7.15
CA ASN A 161 10.65 -4.86 -7.05
C ASN A 161 11.89 -4.96 -6.13
N GLU A 162 12.41 -3.84 -5.64
CA GLU A 162 13.47 -3.82 -4.63
C GLU A 162 12.90 -4.13 -3.24
N LYS A 163 13.76 -4.52 -2.30
CA LYS A 163 13.31 -4.86 -0.93
C LYS A 163 12.67 -3.67 -0.20
N ILE A 164 13.09 -2.46 -0.52
CA ILE A 164 12.53 -1.21 0.02
C ILE A 164 12.31 -0.23 -1.12
N CYS A 165 11.07 0.19 -1.33
CA CYS A 165 10.70 1.26 -2.24
C CYS A 165 10.15 2.44 -1.43
N ARG A 166 10.87 3.57 -1.39
CA ARG A 166 10.44 4.79 -0.71
C ARG A 166 9.93 5.80 -1.71
N VAL A 167 8.76 6.35 -1.43
CA VAL A 167 8.17 7.46 -2.20
C VAL A 167 7.91 8.61 -1.24
N ALA A 168 8.41 9.79 -1.56
CA ALA A 168 8.25 10.98 -0.75
C ALA A 168 7.61 12.13 -1.55
N ALA A 169 6.67 12.82 -0.92
CA ALA A 169 5.96 13.97 -1.47
C ALA A 169 5.95 15.14 -0.47
N GLU A 170 5.24 16.22 -0.80
CA GLU A 170 4.94 17.32 0.14
C GLU A 170 4.15 16.81 1.35
N SER A 171 3.29 15.80 1.14
CA SER A 171 2.60 15.09 2.21
C SER A 171 2.67 13.58 2.01
N ARG A 172 2.66 12.82 3.12
CA ARG A 172 2.63 11.36 3.09
C ARG A 172 1.38 10.83 2.36
N ILE A 173 0.23 11.48 2.54
CA ILE A 173 -1.00 11.11 1.87
C ILE A 173 -0.92 11.27 0.34
N GLU A 174 -0.17 12.26 -0.14
CA GLU A 174 0.10 12.43 -1.57
C GLU A 174 1.01 11.31 -2.11
N ALA A 175 2.06 10.95 -1.35
CA ALA A 175 2.92 9.83 -1.70
C ALA A 175 2.13 8.49 -1.74
N TYR A 176 1.24 8.28 -0.79
CA TYR A 176 0.36 7.11 -0.73
C TYR A 176 -0.60 7.07 -1.93
N GLY A 177 -1.27 8.18 -2.24
CA GLY A 177 -2.14 8.28 -3.41
C GLY A 177 -1.41 8.03 -4.73
N PHE A 178 -0.16 8.52 -4.86
CA PHE A 178 0.67 8.23 -6.02
C PHE A 178 0.99 6.72 -6.13
N CYS A 179 1.35 6.07 -5.03
CA CYS A 179 1.62 4.62 -5.02
C CYS A 179 0.39 3.82 -5.43
N LEU A 180 -0.78 4.13 -4.87
CA LEU A 180 -2.04 3.49 -5.26
C LEU A 180 -2.37 3.71 -6.74
N ALA A 181 -2.29 4.97 -7.23
CA ALA A 181 -2.53 5.30 -8.63
C ALA A 181 -1.57 4.59 -9.59
N ALA A 182 -0.31 4.41 -9.18
CA ALA A 182 0.69 3.68 -9.97
C ALA A 182 0.43 2.17 -10.00
N LEU A 183 0.02 1.58 -8.86
CA LEU A 183 -0.29 0.16 -8.75
C LEU A 183 -1.55 -0.22 -9.52
N ILE A 184 -2.61 0.58 -9.44
CA ILE A 184 -3.88 0.32 -10.15
C ILE A 184 -3.70 0.26 -11.68
N GLN A 185 -2.67 0.88 -12.24
CA GLN A 185 -2.36 0.79 -13.67
C GLN A 185 -1.77 -0.57 -14.07
N ASP A 186 -1.23 -1.32 -13.13
CA ASP A 186 -0.66 -2.65 -13.34
C ASP A 186 -1.45 -3.66 -12.49
N SER A 187 -2.50 -4.21 -13.08
CA SER A 187 -3.40 -5.13 -12.38
C SER A 187 -2.68 -6.36 -11.81
N ALA A 188 -1.69 -6.88 -12.52
CA ALA A 188 -0.92 -8.05 -12.09
C ALA A 188 -0.06 -7.74 -10.84
N LEU A 189 0.49 -6.54 -10.76
CA LEU A 189 1.22 -6.08 -9.58
C LEU A 189 0.25 -5.69 -8.44
N ALA A 190 -0.86 -5.03 -8.76
CA ALA A 190 -1.87 -4.65 -7.78
C ALA A 190 -2.45 -5.85 -7.01
N GLU A 191 -2.64 -6.98 -7.70
CA GLU A 191 -3.10 -8.23 -7.08
C GLU A 191 -2.07 -8.85 -6.12
N GLN A 192 -0.79 -8.57 -6.31
CA GLN A 192 0.30 -9.08 -5.45
C GLN A 192 0.56 -8.19 -4.23
N VAL A 193 0.18 -6.91 -4.29
CA VAL A 193 0.46 -5.96 -3.21
C VAL A 193 -0.66 -5.97 -2.17
N THR A 194 -0.29 -6.21 -0.92
CA THR A 194 -1.19 -6.07 0.24
C THR A 194 -0.97 -4.72 0.91
N VAL A 195 -2.04 -3.97 1.09
CA VAL A 195 -2.02 -2.72 1.85
C VAL A 195 -2.12 -3.05 3.34
N ILE A 196 -1.15 -2.60 4.13
CA ILE A 196 -1.10 -2.81 5.57
C ILE A 196 -1.55 -1.54 6.27
N CYS A 197 -2.55 -1.65 7.15
CA CYS A 197 -3.19 -0.50 7.76
C CYS A 197 -2.65 -0.14 9.15
N SER A 198 -1.95 -1.07 9.85
CA SER A 198 -1.35 -0.81 11.16
C SER A 198 0.05 -1.39 11.31
N GLU A 199 0.84 -0.80 12.21
CA GLU A 199 2.23 -1.24 12.48
C GLU A 199 2.25 -2.64 13.12
N THR A 200 1.30 -2.95 13.98
CA THR A 200 1.15 -4.28 14.58
C THR A 200 0.94 -5.35 13.51
N THR A 201 0.01 -5.10 12.59
CA THR A 201 -0.23 -6.01 11.44
C THR A 201 1.01 -6.16 10.56
N TYR A 202 1.75 -5.06 10.33
CA TYR A 202 2.99 -5.12 9.55
C TYR A 202 4.00 -6.09 10.18
N HIS A 203 4.27 -5.96 11.47
CA HIS A 203 5.22 -6.85 12.16
C HIS A 203 4.77 -8.31 12.14
N GLN A 204 3.48 -8.59 12.38
CA GLN A 204 2.94 -9.94 12.34
C GLN A 204 3.13 -10.59 10.96
N LEU A 205 2.80 -9.86 9.89
CA LEU A 205 2.92 -10.40 8.53
C LEU A 205 4.36 -10.40 8.02
N ASP A 206 5.20 -9.44 8.41
CA ASP A 206 6.61 -9.40 8.00
C ASP A 206 7.42 -10.56 8.61
N ASP A 207 7.01 -11.06 9.78
CA ASP A 207 7.61 -12.24 10.41
C ASP A 207 7.16 -13.56 9.77
N LEU A 208 5.92 -13.63 9.26
CA LEU A 208 5.33 -14.84 8.69
C LEU A 208 5.54 -14.95 7.18
N CYS A 209 5.49 -13.84 6.45
CA CYS A 209 5.55 -13.84 4.99
C CYS A 209 6.99 -13.72 4.47
N GLU A 210 7.21 -14.28 3.28
CA GLU A 210 8.45 -14.13 2.52
C GLU A 210 8.17 -13.75 1.06
N ASN A 211 8.97 -12.80 0.55
CA ASN A 211 8.84 -12.26 -0.82
C ASN A 211 7.48 -11.62 -1.15
N ALA A 212 6.65 -11.36 -0.16
CA ALA A 212 5.41 -10.61 -0.29
C ALA A 212 5.67 -9.13 -0.63
N TYR A 213 4.64 -8.45 -1.12
CA TYR A 213 4.66 -7.01 -1.40
C TYR A 213 3.72 -6.29 -0.43
N PHE A 214 4.25 -5.36 0.35
CA PHE A 214 3.51 -4.55 1.31
C PHE A 214 3.53 -3.07 0.93
N LEU A 215 2.36 -2.43 0.96
CA LEU A 215 2.23 -0.96 0.93
C LEU A 215 1.76 -0.49 2.30
N LEU A 216 2.56 0.30 3.02
CA LEU A 216 2.21 0.77 4.35
C LEU A 216 1.35 2.04 4.27
N LYS A 217 0.12 1.97 4.81
CA LYS A 217 -0.82 3.10 4.90
C LYS A 217 -0.48 4.08 6.02
N PHE A 218 0.32 3.68 7.00
CA PHE A 218 0.72 4.46 8.17
C PHE A 218 2.18 4.97 8.07
N PRO A 219 2.59 5.98 8.85
CA PRO A 219 3.98 6.43 8.90
C PRO A 219 4.84 5.36 9.59
N TYR A 220 5.96 4.98 8.96
CA TYR A 220 6.85 3.96 9.51
C TYR A 220 8.31 4.44 9.53
N ASN A 221 8.88 4.49 10.73
CA ASN A 221 10.27 4.89 10.97
C ASN A 221 11.16 3.74 11.43
N GLY A 222 10.60 2.54 11.60
CA GLY A 222 11.32 1.35 12.03
C GLY A 222 12.26 0.78 10.95
N GLN A 223 12.94 -0.29 11.30
CA GLN A 223 13.80 -1.02 10.39
C GLN A 223 12.96 -2.03 9.58
N VAL A 224 13.08 -2.00 8.26
CA VAL A 224 12.49 -3.00 7.36
C VAL A 224 13.36 -4.25 7.36
N SER A 225 12.77 -5.42 7.56
CA SER A 225 13.49 -6.70 7.68
C SER A 225 14.25 -7.11 6.40
N GLY A 226 13.73 -6.71 5.25
CA GLY A 226 14.23 -7.11 3.94
C GLY A 226 13.81 -8.53 3.52
N ARG A 227 12.98 -9.23 4.28
CA ARG A 227 12.34 -10.49 3.86
C ARG A 227 11.36 -10.24 2.74
N ASN A 228 10.52 -9.22 2.92
CA ASN A 228 9.47 -8.80 2.01
C ASN A 228 9.87 -7.54 1.23
N ARG A 229 9.08 -7.18 0.25
CA ARG A 229 9.20 -5.92 -0.49
C ARG A 229 8.25 -4.92 0.13
N THR A 230 8.79 -3.84 0.69
CA THR A 230 8.00 -2.86 1.44
C THR A 230 8.01 -1.52 0.75
N ILE A 231 6.82 -1.00 0.41
CA ILE A 231 6.61 0.33 -0.14
C ILE A 231 6.27 1.27 1.02
N LEU A 232 7.10 2.30 1.20
CA LEU A 232 6.98 3.30 2.25
C LEU A 232 6.61 4.64 1.66
N CYS A 233 5.60 5.27 2.24
CA CYS A 233 5.14 6.61 1.87
C CYS A 233 5.61 7.62 2.91
N GLU A 234 6.39 8.61 2.47
CA GLU A 234 7.03 9.60 3.32
C GLU A 234 6.54 11.02 2.96
N GLY A 235 6.39 11.85 3.98
CA GLY A 235 6.16 13.28 3.80
C GLY A 235 7.48 14.06 3.74
N LYS A 236 7.40 15.36 3.51
CA LYS A 236 8.58 16.24 3.39
C LYS A 236 9.51 16.20 4.62
N GLY A 237 8.94 16.04 5.82
CA GLY A 237 9.69 16.01 7.07
C GLY A 237 10.41 14.69 7.37
N THR A 238 10.00 13.60 6.72
CA THR A 238 10.52 12.23 6.97
C THR A 238 11.30 11.64 5.80
N ALA A 239 11.29 12.33 4.65
CA ALA A 239 11.85 11.86 3.39
C ALA A 239 13.33 11.47 3.48
N LYS A 240 13.66 10.22 3.17
CA LYS A 240 15.03 9.71 3.11
C LYS A 240 15.70 10.06 1.77
N LYS A 241 17.05 9.97 1.73
CA LYS A 241 17.83 10.35 0.54
C LYS A 241 17.58 9.45 -0.67
N ASP A 242 17.26 8.17 -0.46
CA ASP A 242 17.01 7.15 -1.48
C ASP A 242 15.55 7.15 -1.98
N ALA A 243 14.67 7.97 -1.41
CA ALA A 243 13.28 8.07 -1.80
C ALA A 243 13.10 8.63 -3.23
N ILE A 244 12.12 8.10 -3.94
CA ILE A 244 11.58 8.70 -5.15
C ILE A 244 10.85 9.97 -4.73
N ARG A 245 11.38 11.14 -5.07
CA ARG A 245 10.80 12.43 -4.69
C ARG A 245 9.79 12.89 -5.71
N LEU A 246 8.54 13.03 -5.28
CA LEU A 246 7.48 13.68 -6.05
C LEU A 246 7.67 15.20 -5.89
N LEU A 247 8.11 15.84 -6.95
CA LEU A 247 8.25 17.29 -6.96
C LEU A 247 6.87 17.97 -6.98
N PRO A 248 6.72 19.15 -6.36
CA PRO A 248 5.53 19.97 -6.52
C PRO A 248 5.25 20.23 -8.00
N ARG A 249 3.99 20.13 -8.39
CA ARG A 249 3.58 20.35 -9.77
C ARG A 249 3.53 21.84 -10.10
N TRP A 250 3.77 22.18 -11.36
CA TRP A 250 3.48 23.52 -11.86
C TRP A 250 1.98 23.80 -11.78
N LYS A 251 1.61 25.07 -11.57
CA LYS A 251 0.21 25.48 -11.52
C LYS A 251 -0.61 24.88 -12.67
N THR A 252 -0.11 24.99 -13.91
CA THR A 252 -0.78 24.47 -15.12
C THR A 252 -1.07 22.97 -15.05
N GLN A 253 -0.14 22.16 -14.55
CA GLN A 253 -0.30 20.73 -14.37
C GLN A 253 -1.34 20.38 -13.29
N TYR A 254 -1.33 21.15 -12.22
CA TYR A 254 -2.31 20.97 -11.14
C TYR A 254 -3.73 21.34 -11.60
N LEU A 255 -3.88 22.47 -12.30
CA LEU A 255 -5.16 22.87 -12.88
C LEU A 255 -5.69 21.84 -13.88
N GLN A 256 -4.81 21.30 -14.74
CA GLN A 256 -5.18 20.20 -15.64
C GLN A 256 -5.70 18.99 -14.86
N ALA A 257 -5.01 18.59 -13.78
CA ALA A 257 -5.45 17.47 -12.97
C ALA A 257 -6.82 17.69 -12.30
N LEU A 258 -7.10 18.91 -11.82
CA LEU A 258 -8.41 19.28 -11.29
C LEU A 258 -9.51 19.24 -12.37
N GLN A 259 -9.21 19.72 -13.58
CA GLN A 259 -10.16 19.67 -14.71
C GLN A 259 -10.48 18.21 -15.10
N GLU A 260 -9.49 17.32 -15.09
CA GLU A 260 -9.72 15.88 -15.33
C GLU A 260 -10.52 15.21 -14.21
N MET A 261 -10.54 15.79 -13.00
CA MET A 261 -11.47 15.38 -11.92
C MET A 261 -12.91 15.87 -12.14
N GLY A 262 -13.14 16.78 -13.11
CA GLY A 262 -14.44 17.39 -13.36
C GLY A 262 -14.66 18.75 -12.68
N VAL A 263 -13.61 19.36 -12.13
CA VAL A 263 -13.66 20.72 -11.61
C VAL A 263 -13.59 21.70 -12.79
N ASP A 264 -14.50 22.67 -12.86
CA ASP A 264 -14.47 23.70 -13.91
C ASP A 264 -13.26 24.64 -13.71
N SER A 265 -12.89 25.36 -14.79
CA SER A 265 -11.66 26.16 -14.81
C SER A 265 -11.64 27.31 -13.79
N ALA A 266 -12.78 27.93 -13.48
CA ALA A 266 -12.85 29.05 -12.54
C ALA A 266 -12.63 28.50 -11.09
N ASN A 267 -13.33 27.46 -10.75
CA ASN A 267 -13.18 26.79 -9.45
C ASN A 267 -11.79 26.15 -9.29
N ALA A 268 -11.18 25.64 -10.38
CA ALA A 268 -9.83 25.08 -10.33
C ALA A 268 -8.77 26.14 -9.96
N ASP A 269 -8.87 27.37 -10.52
CA ASP A 269 -7.99 28.48 -10.16
C ASP A 269 -8.17 28.93 -8.71
N GLU A 270 -9.40 28.98 -8.21
CA GLU A 270 -9.69 29.27 -6.80
C GLU A 270 -9.12 28.20 -5.87
N LEU A 271 -9.35 26.92 -6.17
CA LEU A 271 -8.81 25.80 -5.40
C LEU A 271 -7.28 25.82 -5.36
N TYR A 272 -6.63 26.12 -6.50
CA TYR A 272 -5.18 26.24 -6.49
C TYR A 272 -4.70 27.40 -5.61
N SER A 273 -5.37 28.54 -5.69
CA SER A 273 -5.03 29.74 -4.89
C SER A 273 -5.16 29.48 -3.39
N TYR A 274 -6.14 28.66 -3.00
CA TYR A 274 -6.35 28.23 -1.62
C TYR A 274 -5.34 27.16 -1.18
N THR A 275 -5.18 26.09 -1.96
CA THR A 275 -4.42 24.90 -1.56
C THR A 275 -2.93 25.00 -1.85
N HIS A 276 -2.53 25.87 -2.77
CA HIS A 276 -1.18 25.94 -3.33
C HIS A 276 -0.63 24.57 -3.80
N GLY A 277 -1.55 23.67 -4.23
CA GLY A 277 -1.23 22.32 -4.68
C GLY A 277 -1.05 21.30 -3.55
N ASN A 278 -1.36 21.66 -2.30
CA ASN A 278 -1.32 20.75 -1.17
C ASN A 278 -2.55 19.82 -1.18
N LEU A 279 -2.35 18.51 -1.18
CA LEU A 279 -3.44 17.53 -1.24
C LEU A 279 -4.29 17.50 0.04
N PRO A 280 -3.74 17.49 1.26
CA PRO A 280 -4.54 17.60 2.48
C PRO A 280 -5.49 18.81 2.48
N ALA A 281 -5.01 19.99 2.08
CA ALA A 281 -5.83 21.18 1.98
C ALA A 281 -6.93 21.04 0.90
N LEU A 282 -6.65 20.39 -0.22
CA LEU A 282 -7.67 20.10 -1.24
C LEU A 282 -8.78 19.20 -0.68
N ILE A 283 -8.42 18.14 0.05
CA ILE A 283 -9.38 17.22 0.67
C ILE A 283 -10.32 17.99 1.61
N ARG A 284 -9.80 18.90 2.42
CA ARG A 284 -10.61 19.71 3.33
C ARG A 284 -11.49 20.76 2.62
N LYS A 285 -11.01 21.32 1.50
CA LYS A 285 -11.75 22.35 0.77
C LYS A 285 -12.91 21.80 -0.08
N ILE A 286 -12.75 20.59 -0.63
CA ILE A 286 -13.80 19.90 -1.39
C ILE A 286 -14.01 18.47 -0.83
N PRO A 287 -14.50 18.36 0.43
CA PRO A 287 -14.55 17.07 1.13
C PRO A 287 -15.54 16.12 0.49
N GLY A 288 -15.14 14.85 0.41
CA GLY A 288 -15.99 13.71 0.06
C GLY A 288 -16.38 12.91 1.32
N ASN A 289 -16.81 11.67 1.11
CA ASN A 289 -17.32 10.80 2.20
C ASN A 289 -16.23 10.33 3.17
N GLU A 290 -15.00 10.17 2.68
CA GLU A 290 -13.84 9.65 3.43
C GLU A 290 -12.84 10.76 3.79
N ALA A 291 -13.31 12.03 3.86
CA ALA A 291 -12.44 13.16 4.14
C ALA A 291 -12.09 13.24 5.64
N ASP A 292 -10.80 13.44 5.92
CA ASP A 292 -10.34 13.90 7.22
C ASP A 292 -10.34 15.44 7.20
N LEU A 293 -11.20 16.03 8.00
CA LEU A 293 -11.44 17.47 8.03
C LEU A 293 -10.57 18.21 9.05
N GLN A 294 -9.84 17.48 9.91
CA GLN A 294 -8.97 18.13 10.89
C GLN A 294 -7.52 18.20 10.38
N PRO A 295 -6.95 19.42 10.29
CA PRO A 295 -5.54 19.57 9.95
C PRO A 295 -4.63 18.95 11.02
N GLU A 296 -3.64 18.19 10.60
CA GLU A 296 -2.64 17.59 11.50
C GLU A 296 -1.92 18.65 12.34
N TRP A 297 -1.63 19.81 11.76
CA TRP A 297 -0.94 20.90 12.45
C TRP A 297 -1.72 21.49 13.63
N MET A 298 -3.05 21.40 13.65
CA MET A 298 -3.86 21.89 14.78
C MET A 298 -3.57 21.15 16.11
N SER A 299 -3.14 19.90 16.05
CA SER A 299 -2.79 19.12 17.26
C SER A 299 -1.40 19.44 17.81
N VAL A 300 -0.54 20.09 17.00
CA VAL A 300 0.89 20.29 17.28
C VAL A 300 1.25 21.78 17.39
N ALA A 301 0.48 22.63 16.71
CA ALA A 301 0.73 24.08 16.70
C ALA A 301 0.30 24.75 18.00
N ASP A 302 1.14 25.61 18.50
CA ASP A 302 0.73 26.72 19.35
C ASP A 302 0.10 27.76 18.41
N ILE A 303 -1.23 27.74 18.32
CA ILE A 303 -2.01 28.47 17.32
C ILE A 303 -1.76 30.00 17.44
N ASP A 304 -1.57 30.49 18.65
CA ASP A 304 -1.28 31.91 18.91
C ASP A 304 -0.01 32.37 18.18
N LEU A 305 0.97 31.49 17.98
CA LEU A 305 2.18 31.80 17.24
C LEU A 305 1.98 31.93 15.74
N LEU A 306 0.85 31.49 15.17
CA LEU A 306 0.51 31.73 13.76
C LEU A 306 -0.05 33.14 13.51
N GLN A 307 -0.58 33.80 14.55
CA GLN A 307 -1.18 35.13 14.44
C GLN A 307 -0.32 36.15 13.67
N PRO A 308 1.02 36.27 13.91
CA PRO A 308 1.84 37.19 13.15
C PRO A 308 1.80 36.92 11.64
N LEU A 309 1.89 35.66 11.23
CA LEU A 309 1.85 35.29 9.81
C LEU A 309 0.47 35.47 9.18
N VAL A 310 -0.59 35.22 9.92
CA VAL A 310 -1.97 35.49 9.47
C VAL A 310 -2.17 36.98 9.19
N LEU A 311 -1.65 37.87 10.07
CA LEU A 311 -1.75 39.31 9.94
C LEU A 311 -0.83 39.87 8.85
N LEU A 312 0.42 39.43 8.80
CA LEU A 312 1.45 39.95 7.89
C LEU A 312 1.43 39.28 6.51
N ARG A 313 0.84 38.09 6.39
CA ARG A 313 0.88 37.20 5.24
C ARG A 313 2.24 36.58 4.96
N HIS A 314 3.30 37.36 5.08
CA HIS A 314 4.70 36.95 4.94
C HIS A 314 5.62 37.91 5.67
N TYR A 315 6.83 37.46 6.01
CA TYR A 315 7.91 38.31 6.50
C TYR A 315 9.28 37.78 6.11
N ASN A 316 10.28 38.69 6.06
CA ASN A 316 11.64 38.37 5.69
C ASN A 316 12.48 38.05 6.95
N ILE A 317 13.02 36.85 7.04
CA ILE A 317 13.85 36.42 8.17
C ILE A 317 15.23 37.11 8.25
N LEU A 318 15.60 37.87 7.23
CA LEU A 318 16.83 38.66 7.22
C LEU A 318 16.59 40.10 7.70
N ASP A 319 15.32 40.52 7.86
CA ASP A 319 14.98 41.87 8.34
C ASP A 319 14.72 41.83 9.86
N GLU A 320 15.61 42.49 10.61
CA GLU A 320 15.49 42.55 12.06
C GLU A 320 14.25 43.32 12.56
N ASN A 321 13.74 44.29 11.80
CA ASN A 321 12.53 45.02 12.17
C ASN A 321 11.31 44.12 12.01
N GLU A 322 11.27 43.31 10.95
CA GLU A 322 10.18 42.34 10.73
C GLU A 322 10.20 41.24 11.79
N LYS A 323 11.39 40.72 12.17
CA LYS A 323 11.51 39.77 13.30
C LYS A 323 11.02 40.36 14.62
N GLN A 324 11.38 41.62 14.92
CA GLN A 324 10.89 42.30 16.12
C GLN A 324 9.36 42.50 16.08
N LEU A 325 8.80 42.79 14.90
CA LEU A 325 7.36 42.92 14.73
C LEU A 325 6.68 41.56 14.98
N VAL A 326 7.19 40.48 14.39
CA VAL A 326 6.69 39.11 14.61
C VAL A 326 6.76 38.74 16.09
N ALA A 327 7.87 38.99 16.78
CA ALA A 327 8.02 38.71 18.20
C ALA A 327 6.99 39.49 19.07
N ARG A 328 6.71 40.75 18.70
CA ARG A 328 5.71 41.55 19.40
C ARG A 328 4.27 41.04 19.17
N LEU A 329 3.95 40.69 17.93
CA LEU A 329 2.61 40.14 17.61
C LEU A 329 2.38 38.78 18.23
N ALA A 330 3.42 37.95 18.36
CA ALA A 330 3.36 36.64 19.01
C ALA A 330 3.49 36.74 20.54
N GLU A 331 3.74 37.92 21.12
CA GLU A 331 4.05 38.12 22.54
C GLU A 331 5.15 37.16 23.06
N THR A 332 6.04 36.74 22.15
CA THR A 332 7.02 35.66 22.39
C THR A 332 8.37 36.04 21.72
N PRO A 333 9.51 35.77 22.38
CA PRO A 333 10.83 36.03 21.80
C PRO A 333 10.99 35.35 20.43
N TYR A 334 11.52 36.09 19.43
CA TYR A 334 11.64 35.61 18.06
C TYR A 334 12.31 34.21 17.91
N PRO A 335 13.39 33.87 18.64
CA PRO A 335 13.99 32.54 18.53
C PRO A 335 13.05 31.38 18.92
N VAL A 336 12.07 31.64 19.78
CA VAL A 336 11.05 30.65 20.15
C VAL A 336 10.04 30.51 19.02
N VAL A 337 9.59 31.63 18.45
CA VAL A 337 8.67 31.64 17.29
C VAL A 337 9.31 30.92 16.11
N GLU A 338 10.57 31.25 15.77
CA GLU A 338 11.28 30.64 14.65
C GLU A 338 11.41 29.11 14.82
N ARG A 339 11.76 28.64 16.04
CA ARG A 339 11.84 27.22 16.31
C ARG A 339 10.49 26.53 16.08
N LYS A 340 9.40 27.14 16.50
CA LYS A 340 8.05 26.60 16.29
C LYS A 340 7.67 26.58 14.81
N TYR A 341 8.02 27.60 14.05
CA TYR A 341 7.82 27.60 12.60
C TYR A 341 8.63 26.51 11.90
N GLU A 342 9.87 26.25 12.33
CA GLU A 342 10.68 25.15 11.80
C GLU A 342 10.11 23.77 12.18
N GLU A 343 9.45 23.63 13.33
CA GLU A 343 8.69 22.43 13.71
C GLU A 343 7.46 22.27 12.78
N LEU A 344 6.68 23.31 12.58
CA LEU A 344 5.51 23.31 11.69
C LEU A 344 5.86 23.02 10.23
N LEU A 345 6.99 23.51 9.73
CA LEU A 345 7.45 23.24 8.36
C LEU A 345 7.68 21.75 8.08
N ARG A 346 7.83 20.92 9.11
CA ARG A 346 8.05 19.48 8.99
C ARG A 346 6.74 18.70 8.92
N ILE A 347 5.63 19.32 9.25
CA ILE A 347 4.30 18.70 9.18
C ILE A 347 3.83 18.71 7.73
N ASP A 348 3.24 17.62 7.28
CA ASP A 348 2.86 17.40 5.89
C ASP A 348 1.86 18.42 5.35
N ASP A 349 0.90 18.84 6.18
CA ASP A 349 -0.12 19.82 5.83
C ASP A 349 0.10 21.20 6.47
N SER A 350 1.36 21.52 6.75
CA SER A 350 1.78 22.79 7.39
C SER A 350 1.06 24.01 6.80
N PRO A 351 0.53 24.90 7.66
CA PRO A 351 -0.11 26.15 7.23
C PRO A 351 0.91 27.18 6.78
N ILE A 352 2.20 26.91 6.92
CA ILE A 352 3.28 27.82 6.56
C ILE A 352 4.25 27.22 5.55
N LYS A 353 4.84 28.08 4.74
CA LYS A 353 5.95 27.74 3.83
C LYS A 353 7.15 28.66 4.07
N LYS A 354 8.34 28.15 3.79
CA LYS A 354 9.58 28.94 3.73
C LYS A 354 10.10 28.95 2.31
N VAL A 355 10.18 30.13 1.72
CA VAL A 355 10.67 30.33 0.35
C VAL A 355 11.85 31.29 0.38
N GLY A 356 13.06 30.73 0.26
CA GLY A 356 14.29 31.50 0.47
C GLY A 356 14.36 32.09 1.87
N ALA A 357 14.39 33.43 1.96
CA ALA A 357 14.43 34.15 3.21
C ALA A 357 13.02 34.57 3.72
N TRP A 358 11.96 34.02 3.14
CA TRP A 358 10.60 34.42 3.49
C TRP A 358 9.84 33.29 4.14
N TYR A 359 9.26 33.55 5.33
CA TYR A 359 8.12 32.76 5.83
C TYR A 359 6.83 33.37 5.28
N GLN A 360 5.90 32.51 4.90
CA GLN A 360 4.58 32.90 4.42
C GLN A 360 3.51 31.93 4.90
N ILE A 361 2.33 32.46 5.17
CA ILE A 361 1.15 31.68 5.47
C ILE A 361 0.63 31.07 4.17
N VAL A 362 0.16 29.83 4.23
CA VAL A 362 -0.64 29.15 3.23
C VAL A 362 -1.88 28.64 3.93
N ASN A 363 -3.02 28.57 3.25
CA ASN A 363 -4.30 28.17 3.86
C ASN A 363 -4.73 29.11 5.02
N ASP A 364 -4.60 30.40 4.78
CA ASP A 364 -4.86 31.44 5.78
C ASP A 364 -6.28 31.44 6.33
N GLU A 365 -7.30 30.99 5.55
CA GLU A 365 -8.65 30.81 6.04
C GLU A 365 -8.71 29.77 7.18
N GLU A 366 -8.03 28.63 7.03
CA GLU A 366 -7.97 27.59 8.09
C GLU A 366 -7.27 28.12 9.34
N ALA A 367 -6.16 28.85 9.14
CA ALA A 367 -5.43 29.45 10.25
C ALA A 367 -6.21 30.59 10.96
N TRP A 368 -7.11 31.24 10.24
CA TRP A 368 -8.03 32.23 10.82
C TRP A 368 -9.16 31.60 11.65
N LEU A 369 -9.64 30.43 11.21
CA LEU A 369 -10.73 29.72 11.88
C LEU A 369 -10.26 28.96 13.12
N ALA A 370 -8.98 28.61 13.18
CA ALA A 370 -8.35 27.96 14.32
C ALA A 370 -8.10 28.93 15.48
#